data_d39ef1a61a899966ed5d108469e588c3
#
_entry.id   d39ef1a61a899966ed5d108469e588c3
#
_cell.length_a   1.000
_cell.length_b   1.000
_cell.length_c   1.000
_cell.angle_alpha   90.00
_cell.angle_beta   90.00
_cell.angle_gamma   90.00
#
_symmetry.space_group_name_H-M   'P 1'
#
loop_
_entity.id
_entity.type
_entity.pdbx_description
1 polymer ?
#
loop_
_entity_poly.entity_id
_entity_poly.type
_entity_poly.pdbx_seq_one_letter_code
_entity_poly.pdbx_strand_id
1 'polypeptide(L)'
;NQLAPDGVQSLRLGLTTAFEQGVFAALETQLNTRVDTLRLVRQGSPDLIRQVRRGKLDAAVVALPLETAGLTITPLDWREPLIAALPAIWSEAGSDTLSLKALNHRPLFWFSRERNPAFFDATRARFQRVGYAPACLEEPLEHDVLLARIAHGDGLSLFPASFAAIQRQGVVFRPLSEGELSIQAGLAMLPENAARLQWLKSMMLSAGIAH
;
A
#
# COMPACT_ATOMS: atom_id res chain seq x y z
N ASN A 1 -28.03 0.72 -4.68
CA ASN A 1 -28.12 -0.74 -4.42
C ASN A 1 -28.12 -1.49 -5.74
N GLN A 2 -26.95 -1.57 -6.42
CA GLN A 2 -26.80 -2.55 -7.49
C GLN A 2 -26.33 -3.84 -6.83
N LEU A 3 -27.23 -4.80 -6.76
CA LEU A 3 -26.89 -6.19 -6.49
C LEU A 3 -25.87 -6.64 -7.53
N ALA A 4 -24.92 -7.50 -7.17
CA ALA A 4 -24.16 -8.24 -8.17
C ALA A 4 -25.18 -8.86 -9.14
N PRO A 5 -24.94 -8.81 -10.48
CA PRO A 5 -25.85 -9.48 -11.39
C PRO A 5 -25.95 -10.94 -10.98
N ASP A 6 -27.18 -11.50 -11.04
CA ASP A 6 -27.40 -12.91 -10.78
C ASP A 6 -26.35 -13.72 -11.53
N GLY A 7 -25.38 -14.34 -10.80
CA GLY A 7 -24.40 -15.24 -11.40
C GLY A 7 -22.92 -14.94 -11.15
N VAL A 8 -22.49 -14.00 -10.30
CA VAL A 8 -21.08 -13.95 -9.88
C VAL A 8 -20.85 -15.03 -8.81
N GLN A 9 -20.67 -16.27 -9.24
CA GLN A 9 -20.45 -17.40 -8.35
C GLN A 9 -19.09 -17.38 -7.67
N SER A 10 -18.08 -16.75 -8.28
CA SER A 10 -16.73 -16.71 -7.72
C SER A 10 -15.98 -15.43 -8.07
N LEU A 11 -15.16 -14.95 -7.14
CA LEU A 11 -14.24 -13.82 -7.32
C LEU A 11 -12.87 -14.18 -6.77
N ARG A 12 -11.83 -14.01 -7.61
CA ARG A 12 -10.41 -14.12 -7.24
C ARG A 12 -9.84 -12.70 -7.18
N LEU A 13 -9.65 -12.18 -5.98
CA LEU A 13 -9.24 -10.81 -5.73
C LEU A 13 -7.88 -10.75 -5.06
N GLY A 14 -6.97 -9.93 -5.58
CA GLY A 14 -5.72 -9.57 -4.93
C GLY A 14 -5.89 -8.34 -4.04
N LEU A 15 -5.26 -8.37 -2.87
CA LEU A 15 -5.16 -7.24 -1.95
C LEU A 15 -3.69 -6.94 -1.69
N THR A 16 -3.26 -5.73 -2.00
CA THR A 16 -1.85 -5.35 -1.84
C THR A 16 -1.43 -5.34 -0.37
N THR A 17 -0.22 -5.81 -0.10
CA THR A 17 0.43 -5.71 1.21
C THR A 17 1.05 -4.33 1.46
N ALA A 18 0.93 -3.39 0.53
CA ALA A 18 1.41 -2.03 0.69
C ALA A 18 0.64 -1.25 1.77
N PHE A 19 -0.62 -1.61 2.05
CA PHE A 19 -1.43 -1.06 3.14
C PHE A 19 -1.48 -2.03 4.32
N GLU A 20 -1.74 -1.52 5.53
CA GLU A 20 -2.01 -2.38 6.68
C GLU A 20 -3.30 -3.19 6.41
N GLN A 21 -3.28 -4.50 6.71
CA GLN A 21 -4.33 -5.41 6.22
C GLN A 21 -5.70 -5.19 6.88
N GLY A 22 -5.75 -4.60 8.07
CA GLY A 22 -7.00 -4.27 8.75
C GLY A 22 -7.89 -3.30 7.96
N VAL A 23 -7.32 -2.48 7.07
CA VAL A 23 -8.07 -1.57 6.21
C VAL A 23 -9.01 -2.29 5.25
N PHE A 24 -8.75 -3.56 4.94
CA PHE A 24 -9.59 -4.37 4.04
C PHE A 24 -10.73 -5.12 4.72
N ALA A 25 -10.83 -5.09 6.05
CA ALA A 25 -11.81 -5.91 6.79
C ALA A 25 -13.27 -5.64 6.37
N ALA A 26 -13.65 -4.37 6.21
CA ALA A 26 -14.99 -3.99 5.77
C ALA A 26 -15.25 -4.44 4.32
N LEU A 27 -14.27 -4.31 3.44
CA LEU A 27 -14.35 -4.80 2.06
C LEU A 27 -14.56 -6.32 2.02
N GLU A 28 -13.78 -7.07 2.78
CA GLU A 28 -13.92 -8.54 2.85
C GLU A 28 -15.31 -8.95 3.32
N THR A 29 -15.83 -8.30 4.36
CA THR A 29 -17.19 -8.54 4.86
C THR A 29 -18.24 -8.30 3.78
N GLN A 30 -18.16 -7.18 3.07
CA GLN A 30 -19.10 -6.86 1.99
C GLN A 30 -19.00 -7.84 0.81
N LEU A 31 -17.80 -8.26 0.44
CA LEU A 31 -17.60 -9.21 -0.65
C LEU A 31 -18.19 -10.59 -0.33
N ASN A 32 -18.01 -11.07 0.91
CA ASN A 32 -18.55 -12.36 1.35
C ASN A 32 -20.09 -12.43 1.32
N THR A 33 -20.77 -11.27 1.31
CA THR A 33 -22.23 -11.23 1.16
C THR A 33 -22.71 -11.15 -0.29
N ARG A 34 -21.80 -10.99 -1.24
CA ARG A 34 -22.12 -10.71 -2.66
C ARG A 34 -21.67 -11.77 -3.63
N VAL A 35 -20.76 -12.64 -3.24
CA VAL A 35 -20.26 -13.75 -4.07
C VAL A 35 -20.31 -15.04 -3.30
N ASP A 36 -20.59 -16.14 -4.00
CA ASP A 36 -20.68 -17.48 -3.38
C ASP A 36 -19.31 -18.00 -2.95
N THR A 37 -18.29 -17.69 -3.73
CA THR A 37 -16.90 -18.09 -3.44
C THR A 37 -15.96 -16.90 -3.60
N LEU A 38 -15.34 -16.47 -2.49
CA LEU A 38 -14.32 -15.45 -2.47
C LEU A 38 -12.94 -16.06 -2.23
N ARG A 39 -12.01 -15.84 -3.16
CA ARG A 39 -10.61 -16.20 -2.98
C ARG A 39 -9.79 -14.93 -2.91
N LEU A 40 -9.14 -14.69 -1.77
CA LEU A 40 -8.26 -13.55 -1.56
C LEU A 40 -6.79 -13.99 -1.63
N VAL A 41 -5.98 -13.16 -2.28
CA VAL A 41 -4.52 -13.31 -2.36
C VAL A 41 -3.89 -12.01 -1.89
N ARG A 42 -2.97 -12.09 -0.93
CA ARG A 42 -2.24 -10.94 -0.38
C ARG A 42 -0.79 -11.00 -0.82
N GLN A 43 -0.39 -10.03 -1.63
CA GLN A 43 0.98 -9.91 -2.15
C GLN A 43 1.32 -8.44 -2.44
N GLY A 44 2.57 -8.16 -2.76
CA GLY A 44 2.98 -6.84 -3.25
C GLY A 44 2.30 -6.48 -4.57
N SER A 45 2.05 -5.20 -4.79
CA SER A 45 1.33 -4.72 -5.97
C SER A 45 1.91 -5.21 -7.31
N PRO A 46 3.25 -5.25 -7.53
CA PRO A 46 3.82 -5.79 -8.77
C PRO A 46 3.47 -7.26 -9.01
N ASP A 47 3.48 -8.09 -7.96
CA ASP A 47 3.11 -9.51 -8.06
C ASP A 47 1.63 -9.69 -8.40
N LEU A 48 0.76 -8.90 -7.80
CA LEU A 48 -0.68 -8.91 -8.09
C LEU A 48 -0.94 -8.53 -9.55
N ILE A 49 -0.28 -7.50 -10.08
CA ILE A 49 -0.40 -7.10 -11.49
C ILE A 49 -0.01 -8.24 -12.42
N ARG A 50 1.08 -8.96 -12.12
CA ARG A 50 1.47 -10.13 -12.92
C ARG A 50 0.40 -11.23 -12.91
N GLN A 51 -0.24 -11.47 -11.77
CA GLN A 51 -1.31 -12.46 -11.66
C GLN A 51 -2.59 -12.05 -12.38
N VAL A 52 -2.96 -10.75 -12.34
CA VAL A 52 -4.08 -10.21 -13.11
C VAL A 52 -3.82 -10.38 -14.61
N ARG A 53 -2.64 -9.99 -15.10
CA ARG A 53 -2.26 -10.14 -16.51
C ARG A 53 -2.32 -11.58 -17.00
N ARG A 54 -2.01 -12.56 -16.15
CA ARG A 54 -2.06 -13.99 -16.47
C ARG A 54 -3.44 -14.61 -16.27
N GLY A 55 -4.46 -13.82 -15.93
CA GLY A 55 -5.82 -14.31 -15.65
C GLY A 55 -5.93 -15.20 -14.41
N LYS A 56 -4.92 -15.21 -13.53
CA LYS A 56 -4.97 -15.94 -12.25
C LYS A 56 -5.82 -15.24 -11.21
N LEU A 57 -5.91 -13.92 -11.28
CA LEU A 57 -6.81 -13.07 -10.51
C LEU A 57 -7.77 -12.36 -11.46
N ASP A 58 -9.01 -12.15 -11.01
CA ASP A 58 -10.02 -11.40 -11.73
C ASP A 58 -9.79 -9.90 -11.64
N ALA A 59 -9.34 -9.46 -10.47
CA ALA A 59 -8.97 -8.08 -10.18
C ALA A 59 -7.99 -8.02 -9.01
N ALA A 60 -7.39 -6.85 -8.80
CA ALA A 60 -6.56 -6.59 -7.61
C ALA A 60 -6.70 -5.14 -7.14
N VAL A 61 -6.72 -4.94 -5.83
CA VAL A 61 -6.49 -3.64 -5.21
C VAL A 61 -4.98 -3.47 -5.07
N VAL A 62 -4.45 -2.43 -5.67
CA VAL A 62 -3.01 -2.14 -5.75
C VAL A 62 -2.69 -0.74 -5.26
N ALA A 63 -1.44 -0.49 -4.93
CA ALA A 63 -0.94 0.84 -4.59
C ALA A 63 -0.34 1.52 -5.83
N LEU A 64 -0.73 2.78 -6.06
CA LEU A 64 -0.26 3.60 -7.16
C LEU A 64 0.72 4.67 -6.64
N PRO A 65 1.74 5.06 -7.40
CA PRO A 65 2.02 4.71 -8.81
C PRO A 65 2.57 3.29 -8.98
N LEU A 66 2.25 2.69 -10.12
CA LEU A 66 2.61 1.31 -10.47
C LEU A 66 2.66 1.16 -11.99
N GLU A 67 3.50 0.28 -12.52
CA GLU A 67 3.48 -0.08 -13.94
C GLU A 67 2.27 -0.98 -14.21
N THR A 68 1.35 -0.51 -15.04
CA THR A 68 0.02 -1.13 -15.25
C THR A 68 -0.35 -1.30 -16.71
N ALA A 69 0.62 -1.25 -17.63
CA ALA A 69 0.35 -1.38 -19.07
C ALA A 69 -0.50 -2.62 -19.39
N GLY A 70 -1.50 -2.45 -20.25
CA GLY A 70 -2.42 -3.50 -20.65
C GLY A 70 -3.57 -3.78 -19.68
N LEU A 71 -3.66 -3.08 -18.57
CA LEU A 71 -4.74 -3.21 -17.59
C LEU A 71 -5.64 -1.98 -17.56
N THR A 72 -6.89 -2.19 -17.21
CA THR A 72 -7.80 -1.11 -16.80
C THR A 72 -7.56 -0.81 -15.33
N ILE A 73 -7.24 0.45 -15.03
CA ILE A 73 -7.01 0.95 -13.68
C ILE A 73 -8.09 1.96 -13.33
N THR A 74 -8.74 1.74 -12.20
CA THR A 74 -9.65 2.71 -11.59
C THR A 74 -8.99 3.22 -10.31
N PRO A 75 -8.51 4.47 -10.26
CA PRO A 75 -8.09 5.07 -9.00
C PRO A 75 -9.26 5.10 -8.02
N LEU A 76 -9.01 4.69 -6.78
CA LEU A 76 -10.00 4.70 -5.72
C LEU A 76 -9.84 5.99 -4.91
N ASP A 77 -10.93 6.46 -4.30
CA ASP A 77 -10.92 7.60 -3.39
C ASP A 77 -10.35 7.20 -2.02
N TRP A 78 -9.17 6.63 -2.06
CA TRP A 78 -8.41 6.21 -0.89
C TRP A 78 -6.93 6.51 -1.10
N ARG A 79 -6.46 7.47 -0.36
CA ARG A 79 -5.07 7.94 -0.38
C ARG A 79 -4.55 8.02 1.05
N GLU A 80 -3.37 7.45 1.28
CA GLU A 80 -2.70 7.53 2.57
C GLU A 80 -1.40 8.33 2.46
N PRO A 81 -1.14 9.27 3.37
CA PRO A 81 0.18 9.87 3.48
C PRO A 81 1.18 8.82 3.95
N LEU A 82 2.44 8.96 3.55
CA LEU A 82 3.54 8.21 4.16
C LEU A 82 3.90 8.84 5.50
N ILE A 83 4.16 8.00 6.48
CA ILE A 83 4.62 8.34 7.81
C ILE A 83 5.94 7.65 8.09
N ALA A 84 6.73 8.18 9.03
CA ALA A 84 7.97 7.57 9.46
C ALA A 84 7.72 6.56 10.58
N ALA A 85 8.25 5.35 10.41
CA ALA A 85 8.43 4.37 11.49
C ALA A 85 9.89 4.42 11.92
N LEU A 86 10.16 4.75 13.17
CA LEU A 86 11.52 4.94 13.68
C LEU A 86 11.72 4.31 15.05
N PRO A 87 13.00 4.02 15.41
CA PRO A 87 13.33 3.49 16.73
C PRO A 87 12.88 4.43 17.84
N ALA A 88 12.18 3.90 18.83
CA ALA A 88 11.73 4.67 19.99
C ALA A 88 12.89 5.30 20.80
N ILE A 89 14.09 4.70 20.66
CA ILE A 89 15.30 5.19 21.36
C ILE A 89 15.94 6.42 20.68
N TRP A 90 15.54 6.75 19.45
CA TRP A 90 16.09 7.94 18.78
C TRP A 90 15.46 9.22 19.35
N SER A 91 16.26 10.29 19.40
CA SER A 91 15.80 11.59 19.90
C SER A 91 14.62 12.15 19.10
N GLU A 92 14.58 11.85 17.79
CA GLU A 92 13.52 12.25 16.87
C GLU A 92 12.16 11.65 17.22
N ALA A 93 12.14 10.52 17.94
CA ALA A 93 10.91 9.88 18.42
C ALA A 93 10.09 10.76 19.37
N GLY A 94 10.72 11.72 20.03
CA GLY A 94 10.07 12.68 20.90
C GLY A 94 9.33 13.81 20.20
N SER A 95 9.47 13.95 18.87
CA SER A 95 8.80 14.99 18.09
C SER A 95 7.45 14.49 17.57
N ASP A 96 6.44 15.36 17.56
CA ASP A 96 5.10 15.02 17.06
C ASP A 96 5.06 14.90 15.54
N THR A 97 5.90 15.65 14.86
CA THR A 97 6.01 15.67 13.38
C THR A 97 7.49 15.75 13.00
N LEU A 98 7.88 15.08 11.93
CA LEU A 98 9.26 15.01 11.47
C LEU A 98 9.41 15.59 10.04
N SER A 99 10.53 16.28 9.81
CA SER A 99 10.96 16.63 8.46
C SER A 99 11.91 15.56 7.93
N LEU A 100 11.71 15.11 6.70
CA LEU A 100 12.62 14.17 6.03
C LEU A 100 14.04 14.71 5.96
N LYS A 101 14.20 16.01 5.65
CA LYS A 101 15.52 16.65 5.60
C LYS A 101 16.27 16.52 6.94
N ALA A 102 15.57 16.63 8.05
CA ALA A 102 16.16 16.46 9.37
C ALA A 102 16.60 15.01 9.65
N LEU A 103 16.08 14.04 8.91
CA LEU A 103 16.41 12.61 9.02
C LEU A 103 17.55 12.15 8.09
N ASN A 104 18.20 13.06 7.36
CA ASN A 104 19.27 12.71 6.42
C ASN A 104 20.45 11.96 7.05
N HIS A 105 20.70 12.15 8.33
CA HIS A 105 21.78 11.48 9.07
C HIS A 105 21.41 10.07 9.57
N ARG A 106 20.16 9.65 9.36
CA ARG A 106 19.62 8.35 9.78
C ARG A 106 19.48 7.42 8.59
N PRO A 107 19.88 6.13 8.69
CA PRO A 107 19.69 5.17 7.60
C PRO A 107 18.20 4.91 7.35
N LEU A 108 17.84 4.81 6.06
CA LEU A 108 16.50 4.46 5.60
C LEU A 108 16.48 3.04 5.05
N PHE A 109 15.60 2.19 5.55
CA PHE A 109 15.24 0.95 4.87
C PHE A 109 14.42 1.29 3.62
N TRP A 110 14.94 0.90 2.45
CA TRP A 110 14.27 1.19 1.19
C TRP A 110 14.43 0.01 0.22
N PHE A 111 13.40 -0.20 -0.59
CA PHE A 111 13.41 -1.27 -1.58
C PHE A 111 14.27 -0.92 -2.81
N SER A 112 14.75 -1.94 -3.52
CA SER A 112 15.49 -1.74 -4.77
C SER A 112 14.54 -1.31 -5.90
N ARG A 113 15.06 -0.54 -6.85
CA ARG A 113 14.28 0.00 -7.98
C ARG A 113 13.60 -1.12 -8.78
N GLU A 114 14.27 -2.26 -8.94
CA GLU A 114 13.80 -3.39 -9.74
C GLU A 114 12.48 -3.99 -9.19
N ARG A 115 12.23 -3.85 -7.90
CA ARG A 115 11.01 -4.36 -7.26
C ARG A 115 9.77 -3.59 -7.67
N ASN A 116 9.86 -2.27 -7.83
CA ASN A 116 8.76 -1.40 -8.25
C ASN A 116 9.32 -0.09 -8.83
N PRO A 117 9.73 -0.07 -10.12
CA PRO A 117 10.38 1.10 -10.71
C PRO A 117 9.52 2.37 -10.67
N ALA A 118 8.22 2.25 -10.94
CA ALA A 118 7.32 3.42 -10.98
C ALA A 118 7.23 4.11 -9.62
N PHE A 119 7.06 3.34 -8.54
CA PHE A 119 6.98 3.88 -7.20
C PHE A 119 8.34 4.43 -6.74
N PHE A 120 9.42 3.70 -7.03
CA PHE A 120 10.78 4.12 -6.70
C PHE A 120 11.11 5.48 -7.34
N ASP A 121 10.88 5.63 -8.64
CA ASP A 121 11.21 6.84 -9.38
C ASP A 121 10.35 8.04 -8.94
N ALA A 122 9.04 7.82 -8.72
CA ALA A 122 8.14 8.86 -8.23
C ALA A 122 8.54 9.36 -6.83
N THR A 123 8.89 8.43 -5.94
CA THR A 123 9.31 8.78 -4.57
C THR A 123 10.67 9.46 -4.57
N ARG A 124 11.63 8.97 -5.37
CA ARG A 124 12.95 9.58 -5.53
C ARG A 124 12.86 11.03 -5.97
N ALA A 125 11.99 11.33 -6.95
CA ALA A 125 11.80 12.71 -7.41
C ALA A 125 11.29 13.62 -6.27
N ARG A 126 10.43 13.11 -5.40
CA ARG A 126 9.94 13.85 -4.23
C ARG A 126 11.00 14.02 -3.16
N PHE A 127 11.80 12.99 -2.88
CA PHE A 127 12.93 13.07 -1.96
C PHE A 127 13.92 14.16 -2.40
N GLN A 128 14.25 14.21 -3.68
CA GLN A 128 15.15 15.25 -4.24
C GLN A 128 14.60 16.65 -4.02
N ARG A 129 13.31 16.86 -4.23
CA ARG A 129 12.67 18.18 -4.04
C ARG A 129 12.75 18.69 -2.61
N VAL A 130 12.65 17.80 -1.63
CA VAL A 130 12.68 18.17 -0.20
C VAL A 130 14.09 18.08 0.40
N GLY A 131 15.10 17.72 -0.40
CA GLY A 131 16.48 17.61 0.06
C GLY A 131 16.73 16.39 0.95
N TYR A 132 16.01 15.28 0.72
CA TYR A 132 16.18 14.03 1.45
C TYR A 132 17.02 13.04 0.65
N ALA A 133 18.21 12.74 1.16
CA ALA A 133 19.18 11.83 0.54
C ALA A 133 19.90 10.97 1.60
N PRO A 134 19.16 10.08 2.29
CA PRO A 134 19.73 9.25 3.35
C PRO A 134 20.60 8.13 2.79
N ALA A 135 21.47 7.55 3.63
CA ALA A 135 22.03 6.24 3.36
C ALA A 135 20.91 5.19 3.38
N CYS A 136 20.84 4.36 2.34
CA CYS A 136 19.80 3.33 2.24
C CYS A 136 20.32 1.97 2.69
N LEU A 137 19.48 1.26 3.46
CA LEU A 137 19.66 -0.15 3.79
C LEU A 137 18.65 -0.96 2.98
N GLU A 138 18.98 -2.22 2.68
CA GLU A 138 18.04 -3.11 2.02
C GLU A 138 16.82 -3.38 2.92
N GLU A 139 15.65 -3.16 2.36
CA GLU A 139 14.37 -3.37 3.04
C GLU A 139 14.04 -4.87 3.10
N PRO A 140 13.83 -5.45 4.30
CA PRO A 140 13.29 -6.80 4.42
C PRO A 140 11.95 -6.96 3.70
N LEU A 141 11.69 -8.14 3.14
CA LEU A 141 10.43 -8.43 2.44
C LEU A 141 9.24 -8.49 3.40
N GLU A 142 9.46 -9.04 4.59
CA GLU A 142 8.43 -9.20 5.62
C GLU A 142 8.38 -7.96 6.52
N HIS A 143 7.20 -7.36 6.66
CA HIS A 143 7.00 -6.17 7.51
C HIS A 143 7.36 -6.45 8.98
N ASP A 144 7.13 -7.67 9.48
CA ASP A 144 7.49 -8.03 10.86
C ASP A 144 9.00 -7.98 11.09
N VAL A 145 9.78 -8.48 10.13
CA VAL A 145 11.26 -8.41 10.18
C VAL A 145 11.72 -6.95 10.10
N LEU A 146 11.13 -6.16 9.21
CA LEU A 146 11.45 -4.74 9.07
C LEU A 146 11.18 -3.98 10.38
N LEU A 147 10.02 -4.18 10.99
CA LEU A 147 9.68 -3.55 12.28
C LEU A 147 10.61 -4.01 13.41
N ALA A 148 11.03 -5.29 13.42
CA ALA A 148 12.00 -5.78 14.39
C ALA A 148 13.36 -5.09 14.26
N ARG A 149 13.83 -4.84 13.03
CA ARG A 149 15.08 -4.14 12.79
C ARG A 149 15.00 -2.65 13.13
N ILE A 150 13.85 -2.02 12.88
CA ILE A 150 13.59 -0.65 13.34
C ILE A 150 13.64 -0.60 14.89
N ALA A 151 12.93 -1.51 15.56
CA ALA A 151 12.95 -1.59 17.03
C ALA A 151 14.36 -1.77 17.61
N HIS A 152 15.24 -2.49 16.88
CA HIS A 152 16.65 -2.68 17.27
C HIS A 152 17.48 -1.39 17.13
N GLY A 153 17.05 -0.45 16.30
CA GLY A 153 17.77 0.82 16.10
C GLY A 153 18.56 0.90 14.79
N ASP A 154 18.39 -0.06 13.87
CA ASP A 154 19.19 -0.17 12.65
C ASP A 154 18.90 0.96 11.65
N GLY A 155 17.66 1.45 11.60
CA GLY A 155 17.23 2.45 10.66
C GLY A 155 15.75 2.80 10.82
N LEU A 156 15.26 3.71 9.97
CA LEU A 156 13.85 4.05 9.85
C LEU A 156 13.26 3.51 8.55
N SER A 157 11.94 3.47 8.44
CA SER A 157 11.24 3.20 7.19
C SER A 157 10.03 4.13 7.03
N LEU A 158 9.54 4.26 5.80
CA LEU A 158 8.33 5.01 5.49
C LEU A 158 7.20 4.02 5.17
N PHE A 159 6.08 4.19 5.86
CA PHE A 159 4.89 3.37 5.71
C PHE A 159 3.67 4.24 5.39
N PRO A 160 2.67 3.71 4.69
CA PRO A 160 1.35 4.33 4.69
C PRO A 160 0.79 4.50 6.11
N ALA A 161 0.02 5.54 6.31
CA ALA A 161 -0.47 5.93 7.65
C ALA A 161 -1.25 4.83 8.39
N SER A 162 -1.91 3.92 7.66
CA SER A 162 -2.63 2.77 8.26
C SER A 162 -1.74 1.87 9.12
N PHE A 163 -0.43 1.82 8.83
CA PHE A 163 0.52 1.03 9.63
C PHE A 163 0.69 1.53 11.06
N ALA A 164 0.28 2.77 11.37
CA ALA A 164 0.26 3.28 12.74
C ALA A 164 -0.69 2.49 13.68
N ALA A 165 -1.62 1.71 13.13
CA ALA A 165 -2.46 0.78 13.89
C ALA A 165 -1.64 -0.38 14.50
N ILE A 166 -0.47 -0.70 13.96
CA ILE A 166 0.41 -1.75 14.46
C ILE A 166 1.18 -1.22 15.66
N GLN A 167 0.97 -1.87 16.81
CA GLN A 167 1.76 -1.59 18.01
C GLN A 167 2.95 -2.54 18.09
N ARG A 168 4.15 -1.99 18.01
CA ARG A 168 5.40 -2.74 18.17
C ARG A 168 6.27 -2.06 19.22
N GLN A 169 6.65 -2.80 20.27
CA GLN A 169 7.58 -2.28 21.28
C GLN A 169 8.89 -1.84 20.60
N GLY A 170 9.36 -0.64 20.92
CA GLY A 170 10.59 -0.08 20.36
C GLY A 170 10.43 0.63 19.03
N VAL A 171 9.22 0.69 18.46
CA VAL A 171 8.90 1.45 17.24
C VAL A 171 7.89 2.54 17.56
N VAL A 172 8.11 3.74 17.03
CA VAL A 172 7.12 4.81 17.01
C VAL A 172 6.83 5.25 15.58
N PHE A 173 5.59 5.63 15.33
CA PHE A 173 5.15 6.20 14.06
C PHE A 173 4.95 7.70 14.22
N ARG A 174 5.46 8.49 13.28
CA ARG A 174 5.35 9.95 13.28
C ARG A 174 4.97 10.47 11.90
N PRO A 175 4.02 11.40 11.81
CA PRO A 175 3.70 12.05 10.54
C PRO A 175 4.88 12.87 10.04
N LEU A 176 4.94 13.05 8.72
CA LEU A 176 5.94 13.88 8.05
C LEU A 176 5.37 15.27 7.78
N SER A 177 6.20 16.29 7.89
CA SER A 177 5.82 17.67 7.52
C SER A 177 5.68 17.86 6.01
N GLU A 178 6.32 17.00 5.22
CA GLU A 178 6.22 16.97 3.77
C GLU A 178 4.94 16.24 3.32
N GLY A 179 3.81 16.95 3.27
CA GLY A 179 2.49 16.38 2.98
C GLY A 179 2.27 15.81 1.56
N GLU A 180 3.27 15.91 0.68
CA GLU A 180 3.16 15.44 -0.72
C GLU A 180 3.48 13.94 -0.89
N LEU A 181 4.06 13.29 0.11
CA LEU A 181 4.38 11.86 0.06
C LEU A 181 3.15 11.04 0.45
N SER A 182 2.49 10.48 -0.56
CA SER A 182 1.32 9.64 -0.36
C SER A 182 1.26 8.52 -1.38
N ILE A 183 0.51 7.46 -1.04
CA ILE A 183 0.15 6.41 -1.97
C ILE A 183 -1.36 6.38 -2.13
N GLN A 184 -1.82 6.00 -3.32
CA GLN A 184 -3.23 5.89 -3.65
C GLN A 184 -3.59 4.46 -3.99
N ALA A 185 -4.73 3.97 -3.50
CA ALA A 185 -5.26 2.70 -3.92
C ALA A 185 -5.87 2.79 -5.33
N GLY A 186 -5.76 1.70 -6.08
CA GLY A 186 -6.39 1.54 -7.38
C GLY A 186 -6.91 0.13 -7.56
N LEU A 187 -7.99 -0.01 -8.33
CA LEU A 187 -8.53 -1.31 -8.74
C LEU A 187 -8.02 -1.61 -10.15
N ALA A 188 -7.29 -2.72 -10.27
CA ALA A 188 -6.71 -3.21 -11.53
C ALA A 188 -7.44 -4.46 -12.01
N MET A 189 -7.73 -4.53 -13.32
CA MET A 189 -8.30 -5.70 -13.96
C MET A 189 -7.94 -5.75 -15.44
N LEU A 190 -8.10 -6.91 -16.07
CA LEU A 190 -8.04 -7.00 -17.51
C LEU A 190 -9.22 -6.24 -18.16
N PRO A 191 -9.02 -5.58 -19.33
CA PRO A 191 -10.10 -4.85 -19.99
C PRO A 191 -11.35 -5.71 -20.26
N GLU A 192 -11.18 -6.98 -20.62
CA GLU A 192 -12.27 -7.92 -20.87
C GLU A 192 -13.12 -8.23 -19.62
N ASN A 193 -12.56 -8.04 -18.42
CA ASN A 193 -13.28 -8.22 -17.16
C ASN A 193 -14.08 -6.98 -16.73
N ALA A 194 -13.87 -5.82 -17.36
CA ALA A 194 -14.42 -4.56 -16.92
C ALA A 194 -15.95 -4.55 -16.85
N ALA A 195 -16.63 -5.12 -17.86
CA ALA A 195 -18.08 -5.22 -17.86
C ALA A 195 -18.60 -6.16 -16.78
N ARG A 196 -18.01 -7.34 -16.64
CA ARG A 196 -18.38 -8.36 -15.64
C ARG A 196 -18.17 -7.87 -14.21
N LEU A 197 -17.15 -7.04 -13.98
CA LEU A 197 -16.76 -6.56 -12.65
C LEU A 197 -17.18 -5.10 -12.40
N GLN A 198 -18.07 -4.54 -13.21
CA GLN A 198 -18.57 -3.17 -13.00
C GLN A 198 -19.19 -2.99 -11.60
N TRP A 199 -19.88 -4.01 -11.09
CA TRP A 199 -20.45 -4.00 -9.74
C TRP A 199 -19.36 -3.85 -8.65
N LEU A 200 -18.20 -4.54 -8.80
CA LEU A 200 -17.07 -4.45 -7.89
C LEU A 200 -16.48 -3.04 -7.87
N LYS A 201 -16.27 -2.48 -9.07
CA LYS A 201 -15.82 -1.09 -9.23
C LYS A 201 -16.78 -0.11 -8.54
N SER A 202 -18.09 -0.24 -8.80
CA SER A 202 -19.11 0.64 -8.20
C SER A 202 -19.15 0.51 -6.67
N MET A 203 -19.02 -0.70 -6.16
CA MET A 203 -18.98 -0.96 -4.72
C MET A 203 -17.76 -0.28 -4.08
N MET A 204 -16.57 -0.40 -4.68
CA MET A 204 -15.34 0.19 -4.14
C MET A 204 -15.30 1.71 -4.21
N LEU A 205 -15.98 2.32 -5.20
CA LEU A 205 -16.09 3.78 -5.30
C LEU A 205 -17.15 4.35 -4.33
N SER A 206 -18.20 3.60 -4.02
CA SER A 206 -19.29 4.05 -3.15
C SER A 206 -19.07 3.77 -1.67
N ALA A 207 -18.37 2.70 -1.35
CA ALA A 207 -17.94 2.40 0.00
C ALA A 207 -16.56 3.04 0.19
N GLY A 208 -16.48 4.19 0.82
CA GLY A 208 -15.17 4.65 1.29
C GLY A 208 -14.45 3.50 2.00
N ILE A 209 -13.41 2.93 1.38
CA ILE A 209 -12.74 1.72 1.89
C ILE A 209 -11.99 2.01 3.19
N ALA A 210 -11.87 3.26 3.56
CA ALA A 210 -11.15 3.70 4.74
C ALA A 210 -12.03 4.61 5.60
N HIS A 211 -12.68 4.04 6.58
CA HIS A 211 -12.96 4.68 7.88
C HIS A 211 -13.28 3.62 8.90
#